data_f34195a2e1c6b1f7814609469308759a
#
_entry.id   f34195a2e1c6b1f7814609469308759a
#
_cell.length_a   1.000
_cell.length_b   1.000
_cell.length_c   1.000
_cell.angle_alpha   90.00
_cell.angle_beta   90.00
_cell.angle_gamma   90.00
#
_symmetry.space_group_name_H-M   'P 1'
#
loop_
_entity.id
_entity.type
_entity.pdbx_description
1 polymer ?
#
loop_
_entity_poly.entity_id
_entity_poly.type
_entity_poly.pdbx_seq_one_letter_code
_entity_poly.pdbx_strand_id
1 'polypeptide(L)'
;MLALNIVNVAATITTIVLLFSPSPDFRRIHTQKCTGEVRVLPVLMLGVNCYTWSMYGFLSGTYFPVMSINAFGALTSLAFTLVFYRYSSDRAVLHRMGAVAGGWALLLLLFAVLCKTDVIPLASNAQEKIVGYVAVIINVALYASPLQTMKLVLQTKSAASLPATMCCVNLVNGSLWVLYGILANDMFVLTPNALGVVLSSVQVALCMKFRPNGRVVEAHDAIVMDAKCDAVALSPLPIDVVKSPVYQAAQSPV
;
A
#
# COMPACT_ATOMS: atom_id res chain seq x y z
N MET A 1 16.03 -27.22 -6.05
CA MET A 1 16.66 -26.23 -5.14
C MET A 1 17.13 -24.99 -5.89
N LEU A 2 17.92 -25.08 -6.98
CA LEU A 2 18.40 -23.88 -7.71
C LEU A 2 17.27 -23.00 -8.25
N ALA A 3 16.25 -23.56 -8.90
CA ALA A 3 15.11 -22.83 -9.43
C ALA A 3 14.36 -22.05 -8.33
N LEU A 4 14.11 -22.67 -7.18
CA LEU A 4 13.45 -22.02 -6.05
C LEU A 4 14.28 -20.84 -5.53
N ASN A 5 15.61 -20.98 -5.40
CA ASN A 5 16.48 -19.90 -4.97
C ASN A 5 16.48 -18.71 -5.93
N ILE A 6 16.49 -18.98 -7.24
CA ILE A 6 16.40 -17.92 -8.28
C ILE A 6 15.07 -17.16 -8.15
N VAL A 7 13.97 -17.91 -8.01
CA VAL A 7 12.63 -17.32 -7.85
C VAL A 7 12.53 -16.51 -6.55
N ASN A 8 13.06 -17.02 -5.45
CA ASN A 8 13.10 -16.31 -4.16
C ASN A 8 13.80 -14.94 -4.29
N VAL A 9 14.97 -14.91 -4.91
CA VAL A 9 15.74 -13.67 -5.11
C VAL A 9 14.99 -12.72 -6.05
N ALA A 10 14.49 -13.21 -7.19
CA ALA A 10 13.77 -12.40 -8.14
C ALA A 10 12.47 -11.81 -7.56
N ALA A 11 11.68 -12.61 -6.83
CA ALA A 11 10.48 -12.15 -6.14
C ALA A 11 10.82 -11.10 -5.08
N THR A 12 11.90 -11.31 -4.31
CA THR A 12 12.37 -10.34 -3.31
C THR A 12 12.73 -9.01 -3.96
N ILE A 13 13.53 -9.01 -5.03
CA ILE A 13 13.95 -7.79 -5.74
C ILE A 13 12.75 -7.02 -6.28
N THR A 14 11.83 -7.70 -6.97
CA THR A 14 10.64 -7.04 -7.53
C THR A 14 9.71 -6.51 -6.45
N THR A 15 9.59 -7.21 -5.32
CA THR A 15 8.83 -6.70 -4.16
C THR A 15 9.49 -5.47 -3.56
N ILE A 16 10.82 -5.40 -3.44
CA ILE A 16 11.53 -4.20 -2.97
C ILE A 16 11.21 -3.00 -3.88
N VAL A 17 11.23 -3.19 -5.21
CA VAL A 17 10.85 -2.12 -6.15
C VAL A 17 9.42 -1.62 -5.89
N LEU A 18 8.47 -2.53 -5.65
CA LEU A 18 7.09 -2.18 -5.33
C LEU A 18 6.96 -1.46 -3.99
N LEU A 19 7.67 -1.90 -2.96
CA LEU A 19 7.65 -1.27 -1.64
C LEU A 19 8.16 0.17 -1.66
N PHE A 20 9.10 0.49 -2.56
CA PHE A 20 9.60 1.84 -2.74
C PHE A 20 8.82 2.68 -3.77
N SER A 21 7.80 2.11 -4.41
CA SER A 21 6.99 2.86 -5.38
C SER A 21 6.35 4.14 -4.83
N PRO A 22 5.94 4.24 -3.54
CA PRO A 22 5.41 5.48 -2.98
C PRO A 22 6.48 6.54 -2.65
N SER A 23 7.78 6.19 -2.73
CA SER A 23 8.88 7.09 -2.31
C SER A 23 8.84 8.48 -2.94
N PRO A 24 8.52 8.68 -4.23
CA PRO A 24 8.43 10.02 -4.82
C PRO A 24 7.40 10.91 -4.12
N ASP A 25 6.21 10.36 -3.82
CA ASP A 25 5.13 11.08 -3.13
C ASP A 25 5.54 11.47 -1.71
N PHE A 26 6.16 10.56 -0.98
CA PHE A 26 6.62 10.82 0.40
C PHE A 26 7.84 11.76 0.45
N ARG A 27 8.73 11.71 -0.55
CA ARG A 27 9.79 12.71 -0.71
C ARG A 27 9.19 14.10 -0.95
N ARG A 28 8.18 14.19 -1.79
CA ARG A 28 7.45 15.43 -2.07
C ARG A 28 6.77 15.98 -0.81
N ILE A 29 6.04 15.16 -0.04
CA ILE A 29 5.47 15.54 1.25
C ILE A 29 6.55 16.11 2.17
N HIS A 30 7.71 15.46 2.25
CA HIS A 30 8.81 15.92 3.10
C HIS A 30 9.38 17.27 2.65
N THR A 31 9.49 17.49 1.33
CA THR A 31 10.01 18.74 0.76
C THR A 31 9.01 19.89 0.89
N GLN A 32 7.75 19.66 0.53
CA GLN A 32 6.68 20.67 0.55
C GLN A 32 6.07 20.88 1.95
N LYS A 33 6.40 19.99 2.93
CA LYS A 33 5.85 20.03 4.31
C LYS A 33 4.32 19.90 4.37
N CYS A 34 3.71 19.32 3.35
CA CYS A 34 2.27 19.22 3.15
C CYS A 34 1.93 17.84 2.55
N THR A 35 0.81 17.23 3.00
CA THR A 35 0.38 15.92 2.51
C THR A 35 -0.37 15.99 1.17
N GLY A 36 -0.92 17.15 0.80
CA GLY A 36 -1.65 17.37 -0.46
C GLY A 36 -2.78 16.35 -0.69
N GLU A 37 -2.78 15.75 -1.87
CA GLU A 37 -3.76 14.71 -2.28
C GLU A 37 -3.39 13.29 -1.83
N VAL A 38 -2.18 13.09 -1.29
CA VAL A 38 -1.71 11.75 -0.91
C VAL A 38 -2.58 11.18 0.19
N ARG A 39 -3.03 9.94 0.00
CA ARG A 39 -3.84 9.21 0.99
C ARG A 39 -2.96 8.22 1.75
N VAL A 40 -2.96 8.31 3.07
CA VAL A 40 -2.17 7.41 3.93
C VAL A 40 -2.76 5.99 4.03
N LEU A 41 -4.07 5.84 3.86
CA LEU A 41 -4.76 4.57 4.05
C LEU A 41 -4.17 3.41 3.24
N PRO A 42 -3.86 3.55 1.93
CA PRO A 42 -3.24 2.46 1.17
C PRO A 42 -1.90 2.01 1.74
N VAL A 43 -1.06 2.95 2.18
CA VAL A 43 0.26 2.66 2.75
C VAL A 43 0.12 1.96 4.11
N LEU A 44 -0.79 2.42 4.95
CA LEU A 44 -1.06 1.79 6.24
C LEU A 44 -1.59 0.36 6.07
N MET A 45 -2.52 0.16 5.12
CA MET A 45 -3.07 -1.17 4.81
C MET A 45 -2.01 -2.11 4.21
N LEU A 46 -1.08 -1.56 3.41
CA LEU A 46 0.09 -2.32 2.95
C LEU A 46 0.94 -2.79 4.15
N GLY A 47 1.18 -1.92 5.13
CA GLY A 47 1.90 -2.27 6.36
C GLY A 47 1.21 -3.38 7.17
N VAL A 48 -0.10 -3.28 7.34
CA VAL A 48 -0.92 -4.31 8.01
C VAL A 48 -0.83 -5.65 7.26
N ASN A 49 -0.94 -5.62 5.94
CA ASN A 49 -0.79 -6.82 5.09
C ASN A 49 0.61 -7.43 5.20
N CYS A 50 1.65 -6.63 5.04
CA CYS A 50 3.03 -7.08 5.18
C CYS A 50 3.32 -7.65 6.57
N TYR A 51 2.85 -7.00 7.64
CA TYR A 51 3.00 -7.54 8.99
C TYR A 51 2.31 -8.90 9.14
N THR A 52 1.10 -9.06 8.62
CA THR A 52 0.35 -10.33 8.67
C THR A 52 1.08 -11.44 7.92
N TRP A 53 1.61 -11.15 6.71
CA TRP A 53 2.42 -12.11 5.96
C TRP A 53 3.76 -12.42 6.64
N SER A 54 4.35 -11.45 7.35
CA SER A 54 5.54 -11.70 8.15
C SER A 54 5.25 -12.68 9.30
N MET A 55 4.11 -12.52 9.99
CA MET A 55 3.68 -13.47 11.03
C MET A 55 3.35 -14.85 10.46
N TYR A 56 2.72 -14.92 9.28
CA TYR A 56 2.54 -16.17 8.55
C TYR A 56 3.88 -16.86 8.29
N GLY A 57 4.84 -16.14 7.69
CA GLY A 57 6.18 -16.67 7.41
C GLY A 57 6.94 -17.13 8.67
N PHE A 58 6.73 -16.46 9.80
CA PHE A 58 7.29 -16.86 11.09
C PHE A 58 6.69 -18.19 11.60
N LEU A 59 5.36 -18.33 11.52
CA LEU A 59 4.67 -19.52 12.03
C LEU A 59 4.84 -20.74 11.12
N SER A 60 4.89 -20.53 9.79
CA SER A 60 5.15 -21.58 8.79
C SER A 60 6.63 -21.99 8.69
N GLY A 61 7.54 -21.25 9.35
CA GLY A 61 8.98 -21.48 9.24
C GLY A 61 9.59 -20.97 7.92
N THR A 62 8.86 -20.21 7.13
CA THR A 62 9.30 -19.67 5.84
C THR A 62 9.99 -18.32 6.03
N TYR A 63 11.15 -18.34 6.70
CA TYR A 63 11.87 -17.12 7.08
C TYR A 63 12.35 -16.31 5.86
N PHE A 64 12.80 -16.98 4.81
CA PHE A 64 13.15 -16.36 3.53
C PHE A 64 12.48 -17.11 2.37
N PRO A 65 11.81 -16.40 1.46
CA PRO A 65 11.67 -14.94 1.37
C PRO A 65 10.49 -14.36 2.15
N VAL A 66 9.47 -15.17 2.53
CA VAL A 66 8.14 -14.67 2.95
C VAL A 66 8.24 -13.76 4.19
N MET A 67 8.80 -14.24 5.28
CA MET A 67 8.91 -13.44 6.52
C MET A 67 9.77 -12.20 6.30
N SER A 68 10.97 -12.36 5.75
CA SER A 68 11.97 -11.29 5.69
C SER A 68 11.53 -10.13 4.81
N ILE A 69 11.00 -10.37 3.61
CA ILE A 69 10.58 -9.29 2.72
C ILE A 69 9.33 -8.57 3.24
N ASN A 70 8.42 -9.31 3.88
CA ASN A 70 7.23 -8.73 4.46
C ASN A 70 7.53 -7.96 5.76
N ALA A 71 8.47 -8.42 6.59
CA ALA A 71 8.97 -7.62 7.72
C ALA A 71 9.59 -6.30 7.25
N PHE A 72 10.41 -6.34 6.19
CA PHE A 72 10.96 -5.15 5.57
C PHE A 72 9.85 -4.22 5.00
N GLY A 73 8.82 -4.79 4.38
CA GLY A 73 7.65 -4.05 3.87
C GLY A 73 6.86 -3.36 4.99
N ALA A 74 6.67 -4.03 6.12
CA ALA A 74 6.01 -3.44 7.29
C ALA A 74 6.80 -2.26 7.85
N LEU A 75 8.13 -2.38 7.95
CA LEU A 75 9.01 -1.29 8.39
C LEU A 75 9.01 -0.11 7.41
N THR A 76 9.06 -0.38 6.12
CA THR A 76 8.99 0.66 5.07
C THR A 76 7.66 1.41 5.12
N SER A 77 6.55 0.68 5.25
CA SER A 77 5.21 1.26 5.39
C SER A 77 5.09 2.11 6.67
N LEU A 78 5.66 1.64 7.79
CA LEU A 78 5.72 2.42 9.03
C LEU A 78 6.51 3.72 8.83
N ALA A 79 7.67 3.67 8.17
CA ALA A 79 8.47 4.86 7.87
C ALA A 79 7.69 5.89 7.04
N PHE A 80 7.00 5.46 5.98
CA PHE A 80 6.14 6.34 5.19
C PHE A 80 4.97 6.90 6.03
N THR A 81 4.33 6.08 6.86
CA THR A 81 3.25 6.53 7.74
C THR A 81 3.73 7.58 8.74
N LEU A 82 4.94 7.46 9.29
CA LEU A 82 5.54 8.45 10.18
C LEU A 82 5.85 9.77 9.45
N VAL A 83 6.36 9.70 8.21
CA VAL A 83 6.55 10.91 7.38
C VAL A 83 5.21 11.59 7.13
N PHE A 84 4.17 10.85 6.76
CA PHE A 84 2.83 11.40 6.58
C PHE A 84 2.30 12.05 7.87
N TYR A 85 2.42 11.35 9.00
CA TYR A 85 1.98 11.83 10.31
C TYR A 85 2.64 13.16 10.70
N ARG A 86 3.93 13.32 10.38
CA ARG A 86 4.70 14.54 10.70
C ARG A 86 4.12 15.79 10.04
N TYR A 87 3.56 15.65 8.83
CA TYR A 87 3.08 16.76 8.00
C TYR A 87 1.56 16.79 7.81
N SER A 88 0.81 15.89 8.46
CA SER A 88 -0.65 15.85 8.41
C SER A 88 -1.27 16.84 9.38
N SER A 89 -2.32 17.53 8.93
CA SER A 89 -3.16 18.41 9.77
C SER A 89 -4.19 17.62 10.57
N ASP A 90 -4.77 16.55 10.01
CA ASP A 90 -5.79 15.72 10.68
C ASP A 90 -5.14 14.53 11.38
N ARG A 91 -4.68 14.76 12.60
CA ARG A 91 -4.06 13.72 13.43
C ARG A 91 -5.07 12.78 14.08
N ALA A 92 -6.32 13.20 14.26
CA ALA A 92 -7.33 12.40 14.94
C ALA A 92 -7.69 11.14 14.13
N VAL A 93 -7.84 11.27 12.82
CA VAL A 93 -8.06 10.13 11.92
C VAL A 93 -6.85 9.20 11.93
N LEU A 94 -5.63 9.75 11.84
CA LEU A 94 -4.40 8.96 11.89
C LEU A 94 -4.23 8.19 13.21
N HIS A 95 -4.57 8.80 14.35
CA HIS A 95 -4.52 8.09 15.64
C HIS A 95 -5.49 6.90 15.67
N ARG A 96 -6.73 7.06 15.14
CA ARG A 96 -7.68 5.94 15.06
C ARG A 96 -7.17 4.83 14.15
N MET A 97 -6.68 5.19 12.96
CA MET A 97 -6.12 4.21 12.02
C MET A 97 -4.88 3.52 12.59
N GLY A 98 -3.99 4.27 13.24
CA GLY A 98 -2.81 3.74 13.92
C GLY A 98 -3.17 2.84 15.10
N ALA A 99 -4.20 3.19 15.88
CA ALA A 99 -4.69 2.35 16.98
C ALA A 99 -5.25 1.01 16.46
N VAL A 100 -6.01 1.02 15.35
CA VAL A 100 -6.52 -0.21 14.72
C VAL A 100 -5.37 -1.07 14.20
N ALA A 101 -4.42 -0.47 13.46
CA ALA A 101 -3.26 -1.19 12.93
C ALA A 101 -2.33 -1.72 14.04
N GLY A 102 -2.10 -0.92 15.09
CA GLY A 102 -1.30 -1.33 16.26
C GLY A 102 -2.00 -2.42 17.07
N GLY A 103 -3.31 -2.31 17.29
CA GLY A 103 -4.12 -3.35 17.93
C GLY A 103 -4.10 -4.66 17.16
N TRP A 104 -4.18 -4.59 15.83
CA TRP A 104 -4.02 -5.75 14.96
C TRP A 104 -2.63 -6.39 15.08
N ALA A 105 -1.58 -5.57 15.04
CA ALA A 105 -0.21 -6.06 15.18
C ALA A 105 0.02 -6.72 16.55
N LEU A 106 -0.50 -6.12 17.62
CA LEU A 106 -0.42 -6.68 18.97
C LEU A 106 -1.20 -8.00 19.08
N LEU A 107 -2.39 -8.07 18.49
CA LEU A 107 -3.21 -9.30 18.47
C LEU A 107 -2.46 -10.47 17.83
N LEU A 108 -1.87 -10.26 16.63
CA LEU A 108 -1.11 -11.29 15.94
C LEU A 108 0.17 -11.67 16.69
N LEU A 109 0.87 -10.69 17.27
CA LEU A 109 2.06 -10.95 18.09
C LEU A 109 1.69 -11.79 19.31
N LEU A 110 0.64 -11.41 20.02
CA LEU A 110 0.15 -12.14 21.20
C LEU A 110 -0.26 -13.56 20.81
N PHE A 111 -1.01 -13.73 19.71
CA PHE A 111 -1.37 -15.04 19.19
C PHE A 111 -0.12 -15.90 18.93
N ALA A 112 0.88 -15.35 18.24
CA ALA A 112 2.12 -16.08 17.93
C ALA A 112 2.91 -16.46 19.20
N VAL A 113 2.99 -15.56 20.19
CA VAL A 113 3.65 -15.83 21.48
C VAL A 113 2.92 -16.90 22.24
N LEU A 114 1.59 -16.81 22.39
CA LEU A 114 0.79 -17.80 23.12
C LEU A 114 0.85 -19.20 22.50
N CYS A 115 0.93 -19.26 21.16
CA CYS A 115 1.14 -20.53 20.45
C CYS A 115 2.55 -21.09 20.64
N LYS A 116 3.59 -20.25 20.64
CA LYS A 116 5.00 -20.70 20.80
C LYS A 116 5.36 -21.04 22.23
N THR A 117 4.63 -20.52 23.21
CA THR A 117 4.79 -20.83 24.64
C THR A 117 3.88 -21.96 25.12
N ASP A 118 3.18 -22.65 24.20
CA ASP A 118 2.23 -23.74 24.49
C ASP A 118 1.09 -23.37 25.46
N VAL A 119 0.87 -22.06 25.69
CA VAL A 119 -0.31 -21.58 26.44
C VAL A 119 -1.60 -21.89 25.67
N ILE A 120 -1.55 -21.77 24.34
CA ILE A 120 -2.58 -22.26 23.45
C ILE A 120 -2.02 -23.49 22.74
N PRO A 121 -2.45 -24.70 23.11
CA PRO A 121 -1.91 -25.95 22.56
C PRO A 121 -2.47 -26.23 21.17
N LEU A 122 -2.10 -25.41 20.20
CA LEU A 122 -2.45 -25.57 18.79
C LEU A 122 -1.31 -26.24 18.03
N ALA A 123 -1.62 -27.26 17.25
CA ALA A 123 -0.68 -27.87 16.33
C ALA A 123 -0.12 -26.83 15.34
N SER A 124 1.17 -26.91 15.01
CA SER A 124 1.85 -25.91 14.17
C SER A 124 1.16 -25.68 12.82
N ASN A 125 0.62 -26.73 12.21
CA ASN A 125 -0.16 -26.64 10.98
C ASN A 125 -1.49 -25.87 11.16
N ALA A 126 -2.10 -25.90 12.33
CA ALA A 126 -3.30 -25.11 12.61
C ALA A 126 -2.98 -23.63 12.82
N GLN A 127 -1.86 -23.31 13.51
CA GLN A 127 -1.35 -21.94 13.68
C GLN A 127 -1.08 -21.28 12.32
N GLU A 128 -0.36 -21.98 11.44
CA GLU A 128 -0.07 -21.56 10.07
C GLU A 128 -1.36 -21.30 9.27
N LYS A 129 -2.31 -22.25 9.28
CA LYS A 129 -3.57 -22.12 8.54
C LYS A 129 -4.40 -20.94 9.00
N ILE A 130 -4.51 -20.70 10.30
CA ILE A 130 -5.27 -19.56 10.84
C ILE A 130 -4.71 -18.25 10.32
N VAL A 131 -3.42 -18.03 10.47
CA VAL A 131 -2.79 -16.78 10.02
C VAL A 131 -2.75 -16.70 8.49
N GLY A 132 -2.56 -17.81 7.80
CA GLY A 132 -2.60 -17.90 6.34
C GLY A 132 -3.96 -17.48 5.76
N TYR A 133 -5.07 -17.99 6.29
CA TYR A 133 -6.42 -17.56 5.86
C TYR A 133 -6.65 -16.07 6.11
N VAL A 134 -6.23 -15.58 7.27
CA VAL A 134 -6.34 -14.17 7.61
C VAL A 134 -5.51 -13.31 6.64
N ALA A 135 -4.28 -13.70 6.32
CA ALA A 135 -3.42 -13.02 5.37
C ALA A 135 -4.04 -12.97 3.97
N VAL A 136 -4.61 -14.08 3.51
CA VAL A 136 -5.33 -14.15 2.22
C VAL A 136 -6.53 -13.20 2.21
N ILE A 137 -7.35 -13.18 3.26
CA ILE A 137 -8.53 -12.29 3.34
C ILE A 137 -8.10 -10.83 3.28
N ILE A 138 -7.07 -10.42 4.05
CA ILE A 138 -6.55 -9.05 4.02
C ILE A 138 -6.00 -8.71 2.64
N ASN A 139 -5.24 -9.63 2.02
CA ASN A 139 -4.67 -9.42 0.70
C ASN A 139 -5.76 -9.26 -0.38
N VAL A 140 -6.80 -10.07 -0.34
CA VAL A 140 -7.95 -9.97 -1.25
C VAL A 140 -8.70 -8.65 -1.04
N ALA A 141 -8.87 -8.21 0.21
CA ALA A 141 -9.49 -6.91 0.51
C ALA A 141 -8.70 -5.73 -0.09
N LEU A 142 -7.38 -5.81 -0.18
CA LEU A 142 -6.56 -4.79 -0.84
C LEU A 142 -6.86 -4.66 -2.35
N TYR A 143 -7.39 -5.69 -2.99
CA TYR A 143 -7.78 -5.62 -4.41
C TYR A 143 -9.01 -4.74 -4.67
N ALA A 144 -9.73 -4.31 -3.63
CA ALA A 144 -10.82 -3.35 -3.79
C ALA A 144 -10.34 -2.05 -4.45
N SER A 145 -9.15 -1.56 -4.11
CA SER A 145 -8.58 -0.34 -4.70
C SER A 145 -8.28 -0.48 -6.20
N PRO A 146 -7.51 -1.47 -6.67
CA PRO A 146 -7.30 -1.66 -8.10
C PRO A 146 -8.60 -1.94 -8.88
N LEU A 147 -9.56 -2.67 -8.31
CA LEU A 147 -10.86 -2.89 -8.96
C LEU A 147 -11.64 -1.58 -9.15
N GLN A 148 -11.61 -0.70 -8.15
CA GLN A 148 -12.24 0.62 -8.23
C GLN A 148 -11.57 1.48 -9.32
N THR A 149 -10.26 1.47 -9.41
CA THR A 149 -9.51 2.19 -10.45
C THR A 149 -9.81 1.64 -11.84
N MET A 150 -9.88 0.32 -12.01
CA MET A 150 -10.26 -0.32 -13.28
C MET A 150 -11.69 0.08 -13.71
N LYS A 151 -12.64 0.11 -12.75
CA LYS A 151 -14.00 0.60 -13.02
C LYS A 151 -13.98 2.05 -13.51
N LEU A 152 -13.20 2.92 -12.88
CA LEU A 152 -13.04 4.31 -13.27
C LEU A 152 -12.48 4.42 -14.70
N VAL A 153 -11.45 3.67 -15.06
CA VAL A 153 -10.87 3.65 -16.41
C VAL A 153 -11.90 3.22 -17.47
N LEU A 154 -12.72 2.21 -17.17
CA LEU A 154 -13.77 1.75 -18.08
C LEU A 154 -14.85 2.80 -18.28
N GLN A 155 -15.18 3.57 -17.25
CA GLN A 155 -16.18 4.65 -17.31
C GLN A 155 -15.66 5.89 -18.05
N THR A 156 -14.42 6.31 -17.74
CA THR A 156 -13.81 7.52 -18.30
C THR A 156 -13.15 7.30 -19.67
N LYS A 157 -12.95 6.03 -20.07
CA LYS A 157 -12.18 5.65 -21.28
C LYS A 157 -10.76 6.23 -21.28
N SER A 158 -10.20 6.47 -20.10
CA SER A 158 -8.86 7.03 -19.91
C SER A 158 -8.11 6.26 -18.81
N ALA A 159 -6.90 5.78 -19.10
CA ALA A 159 -6.04 5.11 -18.15
C ALA A 159 -5.10 6.08 -17.39
N ALA A 160 -5.47 7.36 -17.29
CA ALA A 160 -4.67 8.36 -16.57
C ALA A 160 -4.40 8.01 -15.10
N SER A 161 -5.35 7.32 -14.45
CA SER A 161 -5.24 6.86 -13.07
C SER A 161 -4.49 5.53 -12.89
N LEU A 162 -4.00 4.90 -13.98
CA LEU A 162 -3.25 3.64 -13.95
C LEU A 162 -1.82 3.86 -14.48
N PRO A 163 -0.81 3.92 -13.60
CA PRO A 163 0.58 3.99 -14.04
C PRO A 163 1.01 2.65 -14.66
N ALA A 164 1.15 2.63 -15.99
CA ALA A 164 1.43 1.41 -16.77
C ALA A 164 2.67 0.65 -16.28
N THR A 165 3.74 1.39 -15.92
CA THR A 165 4.97 0.79 -15.37
C THR A 165 4.69 -0.01 -14.10
N MET A 166 3.88 0.55 -13.18
CA MET A 166 3.54 -0.14 -11.92
C MET A 166 2.66 -1.36 -12.17
N CYS A 167 1.73 -1.29 -13.12
CA CYS A 167 0.91 -2.45 -13.52
C CYS A 167 1.78 -3.60 -14.07
N CYS A 168 2.80 -3.28 -14.88
CA CYS A 168 3.75 -4.28 -15.39
C CYS A 168 4.62 -4.87 -14.25
N VAL A 169 5.13 -4.04 -13.34
CA VAL A 169 5.93 -4.53 -12.20
C VAL A 169 5.08 -5.40 -11.28
N ASN A 170 3.82 -5.03 -11.01
CA ASN A 170 2.88 -5.86 -10.25
C ASN A 170 2.61 -7.21 -10.91
N LEU A 171 2.44 -7.22 -12.25
CA LEU A 171 2.25 -8.45 -13.01
C LEU A 171 3.46 -9.39 -12.89
N VAL A 172 4.66 -8.85 -13.07
CA VAL A 172 5.91 -9.62 -12.94
C VAL A 172 6.08 -10.13 -11.51
N ASN A 173 5.91 -9.26 -10.52
CA ASN A 173 6.04 -9.64 -9.12
C ASN A 173 5.03 -10.72 -8.72
N GLY A 174 3.75 -10.54 -9.06
CA GLY A 174 2.71 -11.52 -8.79
C GLY A 174 3.00 -12.88 -9.45
N SER A 175 3.49 -12.87 -10.70
CA SER A 175 3.89 -14.10 -11.41
C SER A 175 5.05 -14.83 -10.74
N LEU A 176 6.02 -14.11 -10.20
CA LEU A 176 7.14 -14.69 -9.43
C LEU A 176 6.64 -15.30 -8.11
N TRP A 177 5.70 -14.64 -7.42
CA TRP A 177 5.10 -15.20 -6.19
C TRP A 177 4.18 -16.39 -6.47
N VAL A 178 3.50 -16.43 -7.61
CA VAL A 178 2.76 -17.62 -8.08
C VAL A 178 3.74 -18.78 -8.31
N LEU A 179 4.82 -18.53 -9.02
CA LEU A 179 5.84 -19.55 -9.27
C LEU A 179 6.50 -20.03 -7.96
N TYR A 180 6.77 -19.12 -7.03
CA TYR A 180 7.22 -19.47 -5.70
C TYR A 180 6.22 -20.39 -4.99
N GLY A 181 4.94 -20.01 -4.93
CA GLY A 181 3.89 -20.79 -4.28
C GLY A 181 3.75 -22.21 -4.86
N ILE A 182 3.90 -22.37 -6.16
CA ILE A 182 3.92 -23.67 -6.83
C ILE A 182 5.15 -24.49 -6.40
N LEU A 183 6.34 -23.90 -6.48
CA LEU A 183 7.61 -24.58 -6.18
C LEU A 183 7.76 -24.92 -4.69
N ALA A 184 7.22 -24.09 -3.80
CA ALA A 184 7.22 -24.29 -2.36
C ALA A 184 6.01 -25.12 -1.87
N ASN A 185 5.05 -25.43 -2.76
CA ASN A 185 3.77 -26.06 -2.44
C ASN A 185 2.98 -25.29 -1.37
N ASP A 186 3.02 -23.95 -1.44
CA ASP A 186 2.38 -23.03 -0.50
C ASP A 186 1.12 -22.42 -1.15
N MET A 187 -0.06 -23.00 -0.84
CA MET A 187 -1.34 -22.56 -1.38
C MET A 187 -1.80 -21.20 -0.82
N PHE A 188 -1.33 -20.82 0.38
CA PHE A 188 -1.68 -19.51 0.93
C PHE A 188 -0.99 -18.38 0.16
N VAL A 189 0.27 -18.57 -0.24
CA VAL A 189 0.98 -17.61 -1.10
C VAL A 189 0.47 -17.69 -2.53
N LEU A 190 0.23 -18.88 -3.07
CA LEU A 190 -0.21 -19.09 -4.46
C LEU A 190 -1.54 -18.39 -4.75
N THR A 191 -2.56 -18.64 -3.94
CA THR A 191 -3.95 -18.25 -4.26
C THR A 191 -4.14 -16.73 -4.42
N PRO A 192 -3.75 -15.87 -3.46
CA PRO A 192 -3.92 -14.43 -3.62
C PRO A 192 -3.04 -13.85 -4.74
N ASN A 193 -1.84 -14.39 -4.95
CA ASN A 193 -0.97 -13.93 -6.02
C ASN A 193 -1.49 -14.31 -7.42
N ALA A 194 -2.09 -15.49 -7.59
CA ALA A 194 -2.76 -15.86 -8.83
C ALA A 194 -3.90 -14.90 -9.17
N LEU A 195 -4.74 -14.53 -8.19
CA LEU A 195 -5.75 -13.50 -8.37
C LEU A 195 -5.14 -12.14 -8.71
N GLY A 196 -4.03 -11.77 -8.05
CA GLY A 196 -3.27 -10.56 -8.35
C GLY A 196 -2.74 -10.51 -9.78
N VAL A 197 -2.24 -11.64 -10.31
CA VAL A 197 -1.79 -11.78 -11.70
C VAL A 197 -2.93 -11.53 -12.68
N VAL A 198 -4.10 -12.12 -12.44
CA VAL A 198 -5.29 -11.89 -13.28
C VAL A 198 -5.66 -10.40 -13.29
N LEU A 199 -5.74 -9.77 -12.12
CA LEU A 199 -6.08 -8.36 -12.00
C LEU A 199 -5.04 -7.45 -12.67
N SER A 200 -3.76 -7.71 -12.46
CA SER A 200 -2.67 -6.94 -13.08
C SER A 200 -2.64 -7.11 -14.60
N SER A 201 -2.96 -8.30 -15.12
CA SER A 201 -3.08 -8.54 -16.55
C SER A 201 -4.19 -7.69 -17.17
N VAL A 202 -5.34 -7.63 -16.51
CA VAL A 202 -6.45 -6.75 -16.95
C VAL A 202 -6.06 -5.28 -16.87
N GLN A 203 -5.36 -4.85 -15.82
CA GLN A 203 -4.85 -3.46 -15.70
C GLN A 203 -3.89 -3.11 -16.84
N VAL A 204 -2.94 -3.99 -17.18
CA VAL A 204 -2.03 -3.79 -18.31
C VAL A 204 -2.80 -3.69 -19.63
N ALA A 205 -3.77 -4.57 -19.85
CA ALA A 205 -4.63 -4.50 -21.05
C ALA A 205 -5.42 -3.18 -21.13
N LEU A 206 -5.95 -2.69 -20.00
CA LEU A 206 -6.64 -1.39 -19.95
C LEU A 206 -5.68 -0.23 -20.21
N CYS A 207 -4.45 -0.27 -19.67
CA CYS A 207 -3.42 0.73 -19.96
C CYS A 207 -3.08 0.78 -21.45
N MET A 208 -2.95 -0.37 -22.12
CA MET A 208 -2.69 -0.42 -23.55
C MET A 208 -3.86 0.10 -24.38
N LYS A 209 -5.10 -0.24 -23.99
CA LYS A 209 -6.32 0.13 -24.75
C LYS A 209 -6.69 1.61 -24.59
N PHE A 210 -6.50 2.18 -23.39
CA PHE A 210 -6.94 3.55 -23.06
C PHE A 210 -5.76 4.47 -22.73
N ARG A 211 -4.64 4.32 -23.44
CA ARG A 211 -3.37 5.02 -23.19
C ARG A 211 -3.57 6.55 -23.14
N PRO A 212 -3.27 7.23 -22.04
CA PRO A 212 -3.35 8.68 -21.95
C PRO A 212 -2.16 9.34 -22.61
N ASN A 213 -2.31 10.61 -23.04
CA ASN A 213 -1.18 11.45 -23.40
C ASN A 213 -0.40 11.83 -22.11
N GLY A 214 0.68 11.11 -21.81
CA GLY A 214 1.35 11.08 -20.51
C GLY A 214 1.84 12.44 -19.97
N ARG A 215 2.18 13.40 -20.84
CA ARG A 215 2.70 14.72 -20.42
C ARG A 215 1.67 15.62 -19.73
N VAL A 216 0.38 15.43 -20.00
CA VAL A 216 -0.69 16.30 -19.46
C VAL A 216 -1.07 15.89 -18.04
N VAL A 217 -0.97 14.60 -17.71
CA VAL A 217 -1.40 14.06 -16.41
C VAL A 217 -0.42 14.43 -15.29
N GLU A 218 0.88 14.25 -15.50
CA GLU A 218 1.90 14.59 -14.49
C GLU A 218 1.91 16.10 -14.17
N ALA A 219 1.71 16.94 -15.18
CA ALA A 219 1.62 18.39 -14.98
C ALA A 219 0.37 18.79 -14.20
N HIS A 220 -0.77 18.15 -14.45
CA HIS A 220 -2.01 18.44 -13.75
C HIS A 220 -1.94 18.05 -12.26
N ASP A 221 -1.45 16.84 -11.97
CA ASP A 221 -1.31 16.34 -10.59
C ASP A 221 -0.32 17.20 -9.78
N ALA A 222 0.75 17.67 -10.43
CA ALA A 222 1.70 18.60 -9.81
C ALA A 222 1.04 19.92 -9.42
N ILE A 223 0.30 20.54 -10.34
CA ILE A 223 -0.37 21.84 -10.13
C ILE A 223 -1.44 21.72 -9.03
N VAL A 224 -2.25 20.64 -9.04
CA VAL A 224 -3.32 20.44 -8.05
C VAL A 224 -2.73 20.22 -6.65
N MET A 225 -1.61 19.51 -6.54
CA MET A 225 -0.95 19.30 -5.26
C MET A 225 -0.38 20.60 -4.70
N ASP A 226 0.30 21.40 -5.52
CA ASP A 226 0.89 22.67 -5.11
C ASP A 226 -0.21 23.65 -4.66
N ALA A 227 -1.31 23.75 -5.40
CA ALA A 227 -2.45 24.60 -5.02
C ALA A 227 -3.08 24.19 -3.67
N LYS A 228 -3.17 22.87 -3.36
CA LYS A 228 -3.67 22.42 -2.06
C LYS A 228 -2.69 22.67 -0.91
N CYS A 229 -1.40 22.53 -1.15
CA CYS A 229 -0.39 22.86 -0.15
C CYS A 229 -0.41 24.36 0.17
N ASP A 230 -0.57 25.20 -0.84
CA ASP A 230 -0.70 26.66 -0.66
C ASP A 230 -1.97 27.00 0.11
N ALA A 231 -3.09 26.36 -0.19
CA ALA A 231 -4.35 26.56 0.55
C ALA A 231 -4.26 26.11 2.02
N VAL A 232 -3.51 25.05 2.32
CA VAL A 232 -3.24 24.61 3.71
C VAL A 232 -2.27 25.55 4.42
N ALA A 233 -1.27 26.07 3.71
CA ALA A 233 -0.34 27.05 4.28
C ALA A 233 -1.01 28.41 4.57
N LEU A 234 -2.07 28.75 3.81
CA LEU A 234 -2.86 29.96 3.98
C LEU A 234 -3.98 29.83 5.06
N SER A 235 -4.21 28.65 5.58
CA SER A 235 -5.19 28.41 6.66
C SER A 235 -4.51 27.90 7.96
N PRO A 236 -4.71 28.57 9.12
CA PRO A 236 -5.75 29.55 9.37
C PRO A 236 -5.21 30.97 9.46
N LEU A 237 -5.63 31.83 8.55
CA LEU A 237 -5.53 33.25 8.85
C LEU A 237 -6.27 33.53 10.17
N PRO A 238 -5.69 34.34 11.08
CA PRO A 238 -6.38 34.76 12.28
C PRO A 238 -7.80 35.25 11.92
N ILE A 239 -8.78 34.95 12.76
CA ILE A 239 -10.20 35.32 12.54
C ILE A 239 -10.34 36.81 12.18
N ASP A 240 -9.45 37.63 12.71
CA ASP A 240 -9.40 39.07 12.45
C ASP A 240 -9.01 39.42 11.01
N VAL A 241 -8.18 38.61 10.34
CA VAL A 241 -7.78 38.80 8.93
C VAL A 241 -8.90 38.34 8.00
N VAL A 242 -9.59 37.25 8.31
CA VAL A 242 -10.74 36.75 7.52
C VAL A 242 -11.91 37.72 7.57
N LYS A 243 -12.06 38.50 8.65
CA LYS A 243 -13.08 39.53 8.80
C LYS A 243 -12.66 40.90 8.23
N SER A 244 -11.45 41.03 7.72
CA SER A 244 -10.97 42.31 7.18
C SER A 244 -11.72 42.64 5.86
N PRO A 245 -12.11 43.92 5.67
CA PRO A 245 -12.79 44.35 4.43
C PRO A 245 -11.95 44.07 3.17
N VAL A 246 -10.62 44.11 3.29
CA VAL A 246 -9.67 43.85 2.18
C VAL A 246 -9.73 42.38 1.76
N TYR A 247 -9.79 41.43 2.72
CA TYR A 247 -9.89 40.00 2.42
C TYR A 247 -11.24 39.65 1.80
N GLN A 248 -12.33 40.23 2.29
CA GLN A 248 -13.67 40.03 1.72
C GLN A 248 -13.82 40.62 0.32
N ALA A 249 -13.20 41.77 0.06
CA ALA A 249 -13.19 42.38 -1.27
C ALA A 249 -12.38 41.55 -2.31
N ALA A 250 -11.32 40.88 -1.88
CA ALA A 250 -10.52 40.01 -2.76
C ALA A 250 -11.22 38.70 -3.17
N GLN A 251 -12.28 38.32 -2.45
CA GLN A 251 -13.08 37.10 -2.74
C GLN A 251 -14.41 37.38 -3.48
N SER A 252 -14.73 38.64 -3.74
CA SER A 252 -15.92 38.97 -4.51
C SER A 252 -15.71 38.64 -5.99
N PRO A 253 -16.54 37.81 -6.63
CA PRO A 253 -16.46 37.60 -8.08
C PRO A 253 -16.79 38.92 -8.79
N VAL A 254 -15.94 39.35 -9.70
CA VAL A 254 -16.16 40.45 -10.63
C VAL A 254 -17.09 39.97 -11.71
#